data_7f63f1dec303d12cc17037fcc080d21b
#
_entry.id   7f63f1dec303d12cc17037fcc080d21b
#
_cell.length_a   1.000
_cell.length_b   1.000
_cell.length_c   1.000
_cell.angle_alpha   90.00
_cell.angle_beta   90.00
_cell.angle_gamma   90.00
#
_symmetry.space_group_name_H-M   'P 1'
#
loop_
_entity.id
_entity.type
_entity.pdbx_description
1 polymer ?
#
loop_
_entity_poly.entity_id
_entity_poly.type
_entity_poly.pdbx_seq_one_letter_code
_entity_poly.pdbx_strand_id
1 'polypeptide(L)'
;MGNFLKLRMPMAVHSRGQALILLSIGLSLIHVDCGSFDQANTPCTPAVSSSPSPALGLPVKHVFIVVEENHDFSSVIGNANMPYLNSLATTYALAKGYHANTHPSIGNYFMLTTGQIITNDDGFSGRVTEDNAARHLIQAGKTWKEYSEGLPSAGYTGGDSGGYVQHHNPFSYFSDVRDSPAQANNLVPFSQFSADLASHTLPDFSFIVPDDSHNGHNGDLAAADNWLKTKIDPLIGGSDFNAPNGGLLIITFDESATGDESQGGGSVAWVTVGPNVKRGFTSATCFQHQSTLRLMSEAIGLTSFPAAAATAPDMREFISGN
;
A
#
# COMPACT_ATOMS: atom_id res chain seq x y z
N MET A 1 57.79 -24.61 -36.85
CA MET A 1 58.25 -23.59 -37.79
C MET A 1 57.69 -22.30 -37.30
N GLY A 2 58.39 -21.48 -36.57
CA GLY A 2 59.52 -20.60 -36.84
C GLY A 2 58.94 -19.26 -37.33
N ASN A 3 59.19 -18.13 -36.87
CA ASN A 3 60.26 -17.42 -36.15
C ASN A 3 59.71 -16.09 -35.60
N PHE A 4 60.05 -15.75 -34.41
CA PHE A 4 60.85 -14.66 -33.88
C PHE A 4 61.16 -13.45 -34.84
N LEU A 5 60.89 -12.23 -34.40
CA LEU A 5 61.88 -11.18 -34.30
C LEU A 5 61.51 -10.02 -33.39
N LYS A 6 62.42 -9.70 -32.60
CA LYS A 6 62.74 -8.73 -31.59
C LYS A 6 63.16 -7.36 -32.13
N LEU A 7 63.14 -6.38 -31.19
CA LEU A 7 64.01 -5.20 -31.01
C LEU A 7 63.59 -3.90 -31.76
N ARG A 8 63.73 -2.67 -31.22
CA ARG A 8 64.57 -2.03 -30.19
C ARG A 8 64.04 -0.64 -29.86
N MET A 9 64.28 -0.17 -28.64
CA MET A 9 64.32 1.26 -28.29
C MET A 9 65.63 1.90 -28.79
N PRO A 10 65.73 3.23 -28.88
CA PRO A 10 66.56 3.99 -27.96
C PRO A 10 66.02 5.37 -27.51
N MET A 11 66.22 5.64 -26.23
CA MET A 11 66.98 6.65 -25.49
C MET A 11 66.90 8.14 -25.93
N ALA A 12 66.46 8.89 -24.97
CA ALA A 12 66.67 10.20 -24.41
C ALA A 12 67.64 11.22 -25.09
N VAL A 13 67.17 12.46 -25.12
CA VAL A 13 68.02 13.63 -24.98
C VAL A 13 67.31 14.72 -24.18
N HIS A 14 68.04 15.23 -23.17
CA HIS A 14 67.69 16.36 -22.33
C HIS A 14 67.91 17.69 -23.07
N SER A 15 67.03 18.70 -22.90
CA SER A 15 67.46 20.10 -22.90
C SER A 15 66.58 20.94 -21.94
N ARG A 16 67.31 21.70 -21.12
CA ARG A 16 66.79 22.69 -20.15
C ARG A 16 66.35 23.97 -20.89
N GLY A 17 65.27 24.61 -20.43
CA GLY A 17 64.89 25.93 -20.92
C GLY A 17 63.72 26.53 -20.10
N GLN A 18 64.11 27.32 -19.11
CA GLN A 18 63.54 28.55 -18.54
C GLN A 18 62.02 28.72 -18.41
N ALA A 19 61.65 29.01 -17.17
CA ALA A 19 60.34 29.41 -16.68
C ALA A 19 59.90 30.79 -17.26
N LEU A 20 58.59 30.81 -17.65
CA LEU A 20 57.85 32.06 -17.78
C LEU A 20 56.55 31.89 -16.98
N ILE A 21 56.47 32.63 -15.86
CA ILE A 21 55.26 32.68 -15.03
C ILE A 21 54.29 33.61 -15.73
N LEU A 22 53.23 33.05 -16.27
CA LEU A 22 52.02 33.77 -16.69
C LEU A 22 50.93 33.48 -15.67
N LEU A 23 50.57 34.50 -14.89
CA LEU A 23 49.49 34.54 -13.95
C LEU A 23 48.16 34.62 -14.75
N SER A 24 47.51 33.51 -15.00
CA SER A 24 46.14 33.48 -15.56
C SER A 24 45.14 33.37 -14.43
N ILE A 25 44.39 34.46 -14.22
CA ILE A 25 43.21 34.48 -13.36
C ILE A 25 42.13 33.60 -14.05
N GLY A 26 42.03 32.35 -13.62
CA GLY A 26 40.99 31.45 -14.04
C GLY A 26 39.67 31.80 -13.35
N LEU A 27 38.75 32.36 -14.10
CA LEU A 27 37.34 32.49 -13.70
C LEU A 27 36.74 31.09 -13.66
N SER A 28 36.64 30.49 -12.46
CA SER A 28 35.96 29.23 -12.26
C SER A 28 34.44 29.46 -12.46
N LEU A 29 33.95 29.12 -13.63
CA LEU A 29 32.53 28.88 -13.84
C LEU A 29 32.13 27.66 -12.97
N ILE A 30 31.45 27.94 -11.88
CA ILE A 30 30.75 26.89 -11.13
C ILE A 30 29.63 26.41 -12.06
N HIS A 31 29.86 25.29 -12.73
CA HIS A 31 28.76 24.50 -13.31
C HIS A 31 27.99 23.94 -12.12
N VAL A 32 26.83 24.56 -11.82
CA VAL A 32 25.82 23.90 -11.04
C VAL A 32 25.24 22.84 -11.96
N ASP A 33 25.76 21.63 -11.86
CA ASP A 33 25.13 20.44 -12.40
C ASP A 33 23.78 20.34 -11.70
N CYS A 34 22.73 20.70 -12.43
CA CYS A 34 21.38 20.40 -12.02
C CYS A 34 21.21 18.87 -12.22
N GLY A 35 21.83 18.09 -11.31
CA GLY A 35 21.63 16.66 -11.25
C GLY A 35 20.13 16.44 -11.06
N SER A 36 19.50 15.82 -12.05
CA SER A 36 18.23 15.17 -11.87
C SER A 36 18.42 14.17 -10.71
N PHE A 37 17.92 14.54 -9.53
CA PHE A 37 17.77 13.59 -8.44
C PHE A 37 16.81 12.54 -8.94
N ASP A 38 17.33 11.36 -9.18
CA ASP A 38 16.56 10.16 -9.45
C ASP A 38 15.81 9.83 -8.14
N GLN A 39 14.58 10.36 -8.01
CA GLN A 39 13.73 10.13 -6.83
C GLN A 39 13.19 8.71 -6.79
N ALA A 40 13.38 7.93 -7.86
CA ALA A 40 12.77 6.62 -8.04
C ALA A 40 13.28 5.52 -7.08
N ASN A 41 14.40 5.74 -6.36
CA ASN A 41 15.03 4.71 -5.52
C ASN A 41 15.43 5.16 -4.10
N THR A 42 14.91 6.29 -3.63
CA THR A 42 15.12 6.64 -2.22
C THR A 42 14.12 5.84 -1.38
N PRO A 43 14.57 4.93 -0.50
CA PRO A 43 13.65 4.16 0.33
C PRO A 43 12.69 5.08 1.11
N CYS A 44 11.42 4.67 1.26
CA CYS A 44 10.47 5.34 2.14
C CYS A 44 10.98 5.25 3.58
N THR A 45 11.96 6.11 3.92
CA THR A 45 12.54 6.12 5.26
C THR A 45 11.54 6.72 6.25
N PRO A 46 11.38 6.13 7.43
CA PRO A 46 10.57 6.72 8.48
C PRO A 46 11.06 8.15 8.75
N ALA A 47 10.20 9.14 8.63
CA ALA A 47 10.47 10.42 9.27
C ALA A 47 10.68 10.12 10.75
N VAL A 48 11.78 10.61 11.34
CA VAL A 48 12.07 10.44 12.78
C VAL A 48 10.91 11.09 13.52
N SER A 49 9.90 10.29 13.88
CA SER A 49 8.73 10.76 14.58
C SER A 49 9.14 11.14 16.00
N SER A 50 9.19 12.43 16.28
CA SER A 50 9.00 12.93 17.64
C SER A 50 7.67 12.37 18.16
N SER A 51 7.64 11.89 19.40
CA SER A 51 6.53 11.24 20.13
C SER A 51 5.12 11.46 19.57
N PRO A 52 4.26 10.42 19.52
CA PRO A 52 2.94 10.53 18.92
C PRO A 52 2.13 11.60 19.63
N SER A 53 1.94 12.73 18.96
CA SER A 53 0.89 13.68 19.37
C SER A 53 -0.44 12.96 19.16
N PRO A 54 -1.41 13.05 20.08
CA PRO A 54 -2.72 12.46 19.83
C PRO A 54 -3.25 12.95 18.47
N ALA A 55 -3.57 12.04 17.58
CA ALA A 55 -4.15 12.42 16.30
C ALA A 55 -5.57 12.92 16.57
N LEU A 56 -5.76 14.23 16.43
CA LEU A 56 -7.10 14.81 16.40
C LEU A 56 -7.88 14.12 15.26
N GLY A 57 -9.09 13.64 15.54
CA GLY A 57 -9.92 12.93 14.56
C GLY A 57 -9.79 11.40 14.58
N LEU A 58 -8.96 10.82 15.44
CA LEU A 58 -8.87 9.38 15.71
C LEU A 58 -9.02 9.10 17.20
N PRO A 59 -9.46 7.89 17.64
CA PRO A 59 -9.93 6.79 16.79
C PRO A 59 -11.31 7.02 16.16
N VAL A 60 -11.58 6.27 15.08
CA VAL A 60 -12.92 6.18 14.45
C VAL A 60 -13.62 4.89 14.89
N LYS A 61 -14.93 4.82 14.62
CA LYS A 61 -15.73 3.66 14.98
C LYS A 61 -15.49 2.47 14.03
N HIS A 62 -15.35 2.75 12.74
CA HIS A 62 -15.18 1.74 11.70
C HIS A 62 -14.04 2.08 10.76
N VAL A 63 -13.18 1.12 10.47
CA VAL A 63 -12.12 1.22 9.44
C VAL A 63 -12.39 0.19 8.35
N PHE A 64 -12.30 0.64 7.11
CA PHE A 64 -12.46 -0.18 5.91
C PHE A 64 -11.25 -0.04 5.02
N ILE A 65 -10.80 -1.15 4.44
CA ILE A 65 -9.85 -1.14 3.33
C ILE A 65 -10.42 -1.96 2.19
N VAL A 66 -10.36 -1.42 0.98
CA VAL A 66 -10.60 -2.13 -0.28
C VAL A 66 -9.27 -2.25 -0.99
N VAL A 67 -8.91 -3.46 -1.40
CA VAL A 67 -7.68 -3.74 -2.13
C VAL A 67 -8.04 -4.14 -3.56
N GLU A 68 -7.62 -3.31 -4.51
CA GLU A 68 -7.69 -3.53 -5.96
C GLU A 68 -6.35 -4.08 -6.45
N GLU A 69 -6.24 -4.47 -7.72
CA GLU A 69 -5.16 -5.31 -8.23
C GLU A 69 -4.43 -4.71 -9.44
N ASN A 70 -3.07 -4.84 -9.37
CA ASN A 70 -2.13 -4.80 -10.50
C ASN A 70 -2.20 -3.58 -11.43
N HIS A 71 -2.38 -2.37 -10.88
CA HIS A 71 -2.38 -1.16 -11.71
C HIS A 71 -1.50 -0.03 -11.17
N ASP A 72 -0.69 0.55 -12.07
CA ASP A 72 0.13 1.72 -11.77
C ASP A 72 -0.73 2.93 -11.39
N PHE A 73 -0.19 3.76 -10.51
CA PHE A 73 -0.78 5.06 -10.16
C PHE A 73 -1.21 5.86 -11.40
N SER A 74 -0.33 5.92 -12.40
CA SER A 74 -0.55 6.71 -13.63
C SER A 74 -1.63 6.11 -14.55
N SER A 75 -1.90 4.82 -14.43
CA SER A 75 -2.96 4.15 -15.20
C SER A 75 -4.33 4.29 -14.53
N VAL A 76 -4.38 4.62 -13.24
CA VAL A 76 -5.60 4.75 -12.44
C VAL A 76 -6.00 6.20 -12.25
N ILE A 77 -5.08 7.04 -11.75
CA ILE A 77 -5.40 8.43 -11.42
C ILE A 77 -5.41 9.29 -12.68
N GLY A 78 -6.57 9.91 -12.93
CA GLY A 78 -6.84 10.68 -14.16
C GLY A 78 -7.38 9.84 -15.32
N ASN A 79 -7.53 8.51 -15.15
CA ASN A 79 -8.10 7.64 -16.20
C ASN A 79 -9.61 7.83 -16.32
N ALA A 80 -10.09 8.00 -17.54
CA ALA A 80 -11.51 8.15 -17.85
C ALA A 80 -12.35 6.90 -17.54
N ASN A 81 -11.72 5.73 -17.40
CA ASN A 81 -12.37 4.48 -17.01
C ASN A 81 -12.47 4.31 -15.48
N MET A 82 -11.90 5.24 -14.69
CA MET A 82 -11.97 5.24 -13.22
C MET A 82 -12.63 6.53 -12.69
N PRO A 83 -13.80 6.97 -13.23
CA PRO A 83 -14.38 8.27 -12.86
C PRO A 83 -14.82 8.35 -11.40
N TYR A 84 -15.29 7.24 -10.82
CA TYR A 84 -15.74 7.22 -9.42
C TYR A 84 -14.57 7.34 -8.45
N LEU A 85 -13.54 6.49 -8.59
CA LEU A 85 -12.34 6.56 -7.73
C LEU A 85 -11.66 7.93 -7.87
N ASN A 86 -11.55 8.46 -9.08
CA ASN A 86 -10.97 9.78 -9.32
C ASN A 86 -11.80 10.91 -8.69
N SER A 87 -13.13 10.77 -8.62
CA SER A 87 -13.99 11.73 -7.91
C SER A 87 -13.73 11.69 -6.39
N LEU A 88 -13.53 10.50 -5.82
CA LEU A 88 -13.16 10.34 -4.41
C LEU A 88 -11.78 10.93 -4.12
N ALA A 89 -10.78 10.63 -4.97
CA ALA A 89 -9.42 11.17 -4.86
C ALA A 89 -9.38 12.70 -4.89
N THR A 90 -10.23 13.31 -5.72
CA THR A 90 -10.35 14.77 -5.84
C THR A 90 -11.10 15.39 -4.66
N THR A 91 -12.15 14.71 -4.19
CA THR A 91 -13.04 15.23 -3.13
C THR A 91 -12.42 15.08 -1.74
N TYR A 92 -11.72 13.98 -1.49
CA TYR A 92 -11.14 13.64 -0.20
C TYR A 92 -9.61 13.72 -0.26
N ALA A 93 -8.89 12.64 -0.02
CA ALA A 93 -7.45 12.72 0.04
C ALA A 93 -6.76 11.61 -0.78
N LEU A 94 -5.64 11.97 -1.42
CA LEU A 94 -4.86 11.16 -2.33
C LEU A 94 -3.38 11.17 -1.92
N ALA A 95 -2.77 10.01 -1.72
CA ALA A 95 -1.32 9.87 -1.62
C ALA A 95 -0.73 9.72 -3.03
N LYS A 96 0.14 10.66 -3.43
CA LYS A 96 0.86 10.63 -4.72
C LYS A 96 2.20 9.90 -4.65
N GLY A 97 2.73 9.71 -3.45
CA GLY A 97 3.99 9.02 -3.21
C GLY A 97 3.77 7.64 -2.57
N TYR A 98 2.69 6.96 -2.90
CA TYR A 98 2.39 5.65 -2.34
C TYR A 98 2.89 4.52 -3.24
N HIS A 99 3.55 3.51 -2.64
CA HIS A 99 4.15 2.39 -3.36
C HIS A 99 3.79 1.06 -2.70
N ALA A 100 3.66 0.05 -3.50
CA ALA A 100 3.64 -1.33 -3.04
C ALA A 100 5.04 -1.80 -2.61
N ASN A 101 5.14 -2.95 -1.96
CA ASN A 101 6.39 -3.42 -1.37
C ASN A 101 7.12 -4.45 -2.23
N THR A 102 6.41 -5.20 -3.06
CA THR A 102 6.97 -6.34 -3.79
C THR A 102 6.06 -6.74 -4.96
N HIS A 103 6.51 -7.73 -5.71
CA HIS A 103 5.76 -8.58 -6.63
C HIS A 103 6.02 -10.05 -6.26
N PRO A 104 5.07 -10.98 -6.45
CA PRO A 104 3.67 -10.77 -6.79
C PRO A 104 2.79 -10.46 -5.56
N SER A 105 1.48 -10.46 -5.78
CA SER A 105 0.40 -9.96 -4.91
C SER A 105 0.47 -10.40 -3.45
N ILE A 106 0.65 -11.69 -3.16
CA ILE A 106 0.56 -12.25 -1.79
C ILE A 106 1.47 -11.53 -0.79
N GLY A 107 2.67 -11.11 -1.22
CA GLY A 107 3.63 -10.40 -0.37
C GLY A 107 3.08 -9.06 0.12
N ASN A 108 2.31 -8.36 -0.71
CA ASN A 108 1.66 -7.09 -0.41
C ASN A 108 0.45 -7.27 0.52
N TYR A 109 -0.37 -8.30 0.29
CA TYR A 109 -1.45 -8.65 1.21
C TYR A 109 -0.93 -8.99 2.61
N PHE A 110 0.18 -9.72 2.71
CA PHE A 110 0.84 -9.94 3.99
C PHE A 110 1.41 -8.66 4.58
N MET A 111 2.02 -7.79 3.78
CA MET A 111 2.52 -6.51 4.27
C MET A 111 1.40 -5.63 4.84
N LEU A 112 0.22 -5.59 4.20
CA LEU A 112 -0.98 -4.87 4.67
C LEU A 112 -1.54 -5.41 5.99
N THR A 113 -1.16 -6.63 6.40
CA THR A 113 -1.79 -7.32 7.54
C THR A 113 -0.80 -7.82 8.59
N THR A 114 0.47 -8.02 8.25
CA THR A 114 1.53 -8.46 9.17
C THR A 114 2.68 -7.45 9.30
N GLY A 115 2.77 -6.47 8.37
CA GLY A 115 3.93 -5.59 8.28
C GLY A 115 5.19 -6.31 7.78
N GLN A 116 5.06 -7.48 7.13
CA GLN A 116 6.16 -8.29 6.61
C GLN A 116 5.78 -8.93 5.28
N ILE A 117 6.76 -9.10 4.40
CA ILE A 117 6.66 -10.01 3.24
C ILE A 117 6.92 -11.42 3.76
N ILE A 118 5.88 -12.21 3.96
CA ILE A 118 6.01 -13.61 4.43
C ILE A 118 6.52 -14.49 3.30
N THR A 119 5.98 -14.31 2.11
CA THR A 119 6.37 -15.00 0.87
C THR A 119 5.97 -14.17 -0.33
N ASN A 120 6.61 -14.43 -1.47
CA ASN A 120 6.24 -13.94 -2.80
C ASN A 120 5.82 -15.11 -3.71
N ASP A 121 5.27 -16.17 -3.17
CA ASP A 121 4.73 -17.30 -3.91
C ASP A 121 3.21 -17.33 -3.78
N ASP A 122 2.47 -16.90 -4.80
CA ASP A 122 0.99 -16.90 -4.80
C ASP A 122 0.40 -18.30 -4.66
N GLY A 123 1.19 -19.35 -4.95
CA GLY A 123 0.83 -20.73 -4.68
C GLY A 123 1.01 -21.17 -3.22
N PHE A 124 1.44 -20.25 -2.34
CA PHE A 124 1.63 -20.57 -0.92
C PHE A 124 0.32 -21.03 -0.27
N SER A 125 0.39 -22.16 0.46
CA SER A 125 -0.75 -22.75 1.15
C SER A 125 -0.46 -23.04 2.63
N GLY A 126 0.68 -22.53 3.12
CA GLY A 126 1.13 -22.73 4.49
C GLY A 126 0.28 -22.01 5.54
N ARG A 127 0.72 -22.12 6.80
CA ARG A 127 0.18 -21.31 7.91
C ARG A 127 1.13 -20.19 8.24
N VAL A 128 0.55 -19.04 8.59
CA VAL A 128 1.27 -17.86 9.06
C VAL A 128 1.06 -17.75 10.57
N THR A 129 2.17 -17.78 11.32
CA THR A 129 2.18 -17.69 12.79
C THR A 129 2.75 -16.37 13.29
N GLU A 130 3.27 -15.58 12.38
CA GLU A 130 3.82 -14.25 12.60
C GLU A 130 2.77 -13.32 13.20
N ASP A 131 3.24 -12.26 13.81
CA ASP A 131 2.36 -11.21 14.34
C ASP A 131 1.54 -10.56 13.23
N ASN A 132 0.26 -10.33 13.50
CA ASN A 132 -0.69 -9.94 12.45
C ASN A 132 -1.86 -9.09 12.98
N ALA A 133 -2.54 -8.40 12.08
CA ALA A 133 -3.67 -7.52 12.40
C ALA A 133 -4.79 -8.24 13.16
N ALA A 134 -5.14 -9.49 12.77
CA ALA A 134 -6.20 -10.25 13.45
C ALA A 134 -5.87 -10.46 14.93
N ARG A 135 -4.61 -10.81 15.25
CA ARG A 135 -4.14 -10.99 16.62
C ARG A 135 -4.33 -9.72 17.45
N HIS A 136 -3.89 -8.57 16.92
CA HIS A 136 -4.04 -7.29 17.62
C HIS A 136 -5.50 -6.90 17.82
N LEU A 137 -6.35 -7.11 16.83
CA LEU A 137 -7.80 -6.87 16.91
C LEU A 137 -8.44 -7.75 17.99
N ILE A 138 -8.15 -9.06 17.98
CA ILE A 138 -8.66 -10.02 18.98
C ILE A 138 -8.21 -9.62 20.39
N GLN A 139 -6.93 -9.31 20.59
CA GLN A 139 -6.39 -8.91 21.88
C GLN A 139 -7.00 -7.60 22.40
N ALA A 140 -7.34 -6.68 21.51
CA ALA A 140 -8.00 -5.41 21.85
C ALA A 140 -9.52 -5.54 22.01
N GLY A 141 -10.10 -6.73 21.82
CA GLY A 141 -11.55 -6.95 21.87
C GLY A 141 -12.31 -6.26 20.73
N LYS A 142 -11.64 -5.99 19.61
CA LYS A 142 -12.24 -5.37 18.43
C LYS A 142 -12.90 -6.40 17.55
N THR A 143 -14.04 -6.04 16.98
CA THR A 143 -14.72 -6.83 15.97
C THR A 143 -14.09 -6.63 14.60
N TRP A 144 -13.97 -7.69 13.81
CA TRP A 144 -13.42 -7.62 12.47
C TRP A 144 -14.07 -8.61 11.52
N LYS A 145 -14.07 -8.31 10.25
CA LYS A 145 -14.43 -9.22 9.17
C LYS A 145 -13.54 -8.99 7.96
N GLU A 146 -13.29 -10.06 7.25
CA GLU A 146 -12.79 -10.05 5.90
C GLU A 146 -13.95 -10.42 4.97
N TYR A 147 -14.22 -9.58 3.98
CA TYR A 147 -15.30 -9.70 3.01
C TYR A 147 -14.71 -9.96 1.64
N SER A 148 -14.63 -11.23 1.22
CA SER A 148 -14.17 -11.60 -0.13
C SER A 148 -15.32 -11.87 -1.07
N GLU A 149 -15.29 -11.26 -2.23
CA GLU A 149 -16.18 -11.66 -3.32
C GLU A 149 -15.79 -13.05 -3.82
N GLY A 150 -16.77 -13.88 -4.10
CA GLY A 150 -16.54 -15.27 -4.51
C GLY A 150 -16.18 -16.26 -3.39
N LEU A 151 -15.96 -15.82 -2.14
CA LEU A 151 -15.71 -16.75 -1.03
C LEU A 151 -16.86 -17.77 -0.90
N PRO A 152 -16.56 -19.09 -0.90
CA PRO A 152 -17.61 -20.12 -0.98
C PRO A 152 -18.60 -20.14 0.19
N SER A 153 -18.11 -19.86 1.41
CA SER A 153 -18.92 -19.82 2.63
C SER A 153 -18.19 -19.12 3.75
N ALA A 154 -18.92 -18.68 4.76
CA ALA A 154 -18.29 -18.16 5.98
C ALA A 154 -17.36 -19.24 6.59
N GLY A 155 -16.18 -18.80 7.04
CA GLY A 155 -15.15 -19.66 7.63
C GLY A 155 -14.33 -20.47 6.64
N TYR A 156 -14.48 -20.25 5.34
CA TYR A 156 -13.68 -20.96 4.35
C TYR A 156 -12.20 -20.48 4.39
N THR A 157 -11.29 -21.43 4.55
CA THR A 157 -9.83 -21.22 4.60
C THR A 157 -9.09 -22.09 3.58
N GLY A 158 -9.80 -22.58 2.57
CA GLY A 158 -9.23 -23.39 1.49
C GLY A 158 -8.67 -22.55 0.36
N GLY A 159 -8.13 -23.23 -0.66
CA GLY A 159 -7.58 -22.59 -1.87
C GLY A 159 -8.63 -21.92 -2.75
N ASP A 160 -8.19 -21.49 -3.93
CA ASP A 160 -9.03 -20.80 -4.92
C ASP A 160 -10.31 -21.57 -5.24
N SER A 161 -11.40 -20.85 -5.43
CA SER A 161 -12.71 -21.44 -5.71
C SER A 161 -13.62 -20.44 -6.44
N GLY A 162 -14.02 -20.77 -7.66
CA GLY A 162 -14.82 -19.84 -8.47
C GLY A 162 -14.07 -18.53 -8.73
N GLY A 163 -14.66 -17.41 -8.33
CA GLY A 163 -13.99 -16.09 -8.42
C GLY A 163 -13.16 -15.72 -7.19
N TYR A 164 -13.18 -16.54 -6.13
CA TYR A 164 -12.37 -16.32 -4.94
C TYR A 164 -10.93 -16.76 -5.18
N VAL A 165 -9.99 -15.90 -4.81
CA VAL A 165 -8.55 -16.14 -4.87
C VAL A 165 -7.98 -16.10 -3.45
N GLN A 166 -7.36 -17.21 -3.01
CA GLN A 166 -6.92 -17.34 -1.62
C GLN A 166 -5.80 -16.36 -1.28
N HIS A 167 -4.84 -16.15 -2.18
CA HIS A 167 -3.71 -15.28 -1.88
C HIS A 167 -4.09 -13.79 -1.77
N HIS A 168 -5.31 -13.40 -2.16
CA HIS A 168 -5.88 -12.09 -1.85
C HIS A 168 -6.57 -12.02 -0.48
N ASN A 169 -6.70 -13.15 0.23
CA ASN A 169 -7.26 -13.22 1.57
C ASN A 169 -6.20 -13.61 2.62
N PRO A 170 -5.38 -12.66 3.10
CA PRO A 170 -4.27 -12.97 4.02
C PRO A 170 -4.76 -13.55 5.36
N PHE A 171 -5.96 -13.18 5.81
CA PHE A 171 -6.52 -13.67 7.06
C PHE A 171 -6.78 -15.19 7.03
N SER A 172 -7.01 -15.77 5.85
CA SER A 172 -7.22 -17.21 5.68
C SER A 172 -5.97 -18.05 5.98
N TYR A 173 -4.79 -17.44 6.08
CA TYR A 173 -3.52 -18.11 6.39
C TYR A 173 -3.15 -18.06 7.87
N PHE A 174 -3.67 -17.09 8.64
CA PHE A 174 -3.26 -16.86 10.02
C PHE A 174 -3.70 -17.99 10.95
N SER A 175 -2.78 -18.49 11.76
CA SER A 175 -3.09 -19.51 12.79
C SER A 175 -4.13 -19.00 13.77
N ASP A 176 -4.10 -17.73 14.14
CA ASP A 176 -5.10 -17.08 15.02
C ASP A 176 -6.53 -17.18 14.47
N VAL A 177 -6.68 -17.29 13.16
CA VAL A 177 -7.96 -17.42 12.45
C VAL A 177 -8.29 -18.86 12.16
N ARG A 178 -7.39 -19.59 11.48
CA ARG A 178 -7.62 -20.96 11.01
C ARG A 178 -7.85 -21.96 12.15
N ASP A 179 -7.21 -21.76 13.30
CA ASP A 179 -7.27 -22.67 14.44
C ASP A 179 -8.43 -22.36 15.39
N SER A 180 -9.19 -21.31 15.13
CA SER A 180 -10.34 -20.88 15.90
C SER A 180 -11.59 -20.79 15.02
N PRO A 181 -12.56 -21.74 15.12
CA PRO A 181 -13.80 -21.65 14.35
C PRO A 181 -14.54 -20.32 14.53
N ALA A 182 -14.46 -19.73 15.73
CA ALA A 182 -15.08 -18.42 16.01
C ALA A 182 -14.42 -17.30 15.20
N GLN A 183 -13.09 -17.33 15.04
CA GLN A 183 -12.36 -16.33 14.25
C GLN A 183 -12.47 -16.63 12.75
N ALA A 184 -12.40 -17.89 12.34
CA ALA A 184 -12.59 -18.26 10.94
C ALA A 184 -13.95 -17.77 10.39
N ASN A 185 -15.01 -17.79 11.19
CA ASN A 185 -16.32 -17.27 10.80
C ASN A 185 -16.35 -15.75 10.50
N ASN A 186 -15.27 -15.01 10.76
CA ASN A 186 -15.12 -13.63 10.32
C ASN A 186 -14.66 -13.51 8.86
N LEU A 187 -14.24 -14.61 8.22
CA LEU A 187 -14.06 -14.69 6.77
C LEU A 187 -15.43 -14.93 6.16
N VAL A 188 -15.97 -13.96 5.44
CA VAL A 188 -17.36 -14.02 4.94
C VAL A 188 -17.46 -13.65 3.47
N PRO A 189 -18.41 -14.26 2.73
CA PRO A 189 -18.72 -13.81 1.38
C PRO A 189 -19.09 -12.32 1.37
N PHE A 190 -18.67 -11.58 0.34
CA PHE A 190 -18.94 -10.14 0.24
C PHE A 190 -20.44 -9.79 0.31
N SER A 191 -21.33 -10.70 -0.05
CA SER A 191 -22.78 -10.50 0.12
C SER A 191 -23.17 -10.18 1.57
N GLN A 192 -22.39 -10.62 2.57
CA GLN A 192 -22.60 -10.30 3.97
C GLN A 192 -22.35 -8.81 4.27
N PHE A 193 -21.48 -8.14 3.52
CA PHE A 193 -21.20 -6.70 3.70
C PHE A 193 -22.46 -5.85 3.54
N SER A 194 -23.23 -6.10 2.49
CA SER A 194 -24.49 -5.38 2.26
C SER A 194 -25.54 -5.65 3.36
N ALA A 195 -25.57 -6.87 3.90
CA ALA A 195 -26.45 -7.24 5.01
C ALA A 195 -26.03 -6.54 6.31
N ASP A 196 -24.73 -6.54 6.62
CA ASP A 196 -24.17 -5.87 7.81
C ASP A 196 -24.36 -4.34 7.74
N LEU A 197 -24.18 -3.76 6.55
CA LEU A 197 -24.43 -2.32 6.32
C LEU A 197 -25.93 -1.98 6.54
N ALA A 198 -26.82 -2.77 5.98
CA ALA A 198 -28.26 -2.52 6.09
C ALA A 198 -28.79 -2.72 7.51
N SER A 199 -28.19 -3.61 8.29
CA SER A 199 -28.58 -3.90 9.68
C SER A 199 -27.81 -3.11 10.73
N HIS A 200 -26.90 -2.20 10.34
CA HIS A 200 -26.07 -1.40 11.25
C HIS A 200 -25.16 -2.27 12.16
N THR A 201 -24.65 -3.38 11.61
CA THR A 201 -23.80 -4.35 12.33
C THR A 201 -22.39 -4.48 11.74
N LEU A 202 -21.94 -3.44 11.04
CA LEU A 202 -20.55 -3.38 10.53
C LEU A 202 -19.55 -3.52 11.69
N PRO A 203 -18.46 -4.29 11.50
CA PRO A 203 -17.43 -4.45 12.52
C PRO A 203 -16.58 -3.19 12.68
N ASP A 204 -15.74 -3.16 13.72
CA ASP A 204 -14.74 -2.11 13.89
C ASP A 204 -13.75 -2.08 12.70
N PHE A 205 -13.35 -3.25 12.18
CA PHE A 205 -12.43 -3.38 11.06
C PHE A 205 -12.98 -4.26 9.93
N SER A 206 -12.88 -3.79 8.71
CA SER A 206 -13.31 -4.49 7.49
C SER A 206 -12.20 -4.51 6.46
N PHE A 207 -11.77 -5.71 6.07
CA PHE A 207 -10.88 -5.94 4.92
C PHE A 207 -11.73 -6.45 3.76
N ILE A 208 -11.69 -5.77 2.62
CA ILE A 208 -12.62 -6.00 1.51
C ILE A 208 -11.83 -6.31 0.25
N VAL A 209 -12.16 -7.43 -0.38
CA VAL A 209 -11.49 -7.92 -1.59
C VAL A 209 -12.53 -8.24 -2.66
N PRO A 210 -12.57 -7.47 -3.77
CA PRO A 210 -13.34 -7.85 -4.96
C PRO A 210 -12.75 -9.12 -5.59
N ASP A 211 -13.51 -9.80 -6.43
CA ASP A 211 -12.98 -10.90 -7.24
C ASP A 211 -12.17 -10.38 -8.44
N ASP A 212 -11.43 -11.28 -9.10
CA ASP A 212 -10.56 -10.93 -10.23
C ASP A 212 -11.25 -10.29 -11.43
N SER A 213 -12.57 -10.39 -11.51
CA SER A 213 -13.35 -9.72 -12.55
C SER A 213 -13.65 -8.26 -12.19
N HIS A 214 -13.50 -7.90 -10.93
CA HIS A 214 -13.91 -6.61 -10.38
C HIS A 214 -12.79 -5.83 -9.70
N ASN A 215 -11.63 -6.45 -9.41
CA ASN A 215 -10.50 -5.80 -8.76
C ASN A 215 -9.49 -5.15 -9.73
N GLY A 216 -9.72 -5.28 -11.05
CA GLY A 216 -8.80 -4.81 -12.09
C GLY A 216 -7.85 -5.87 -12.63
N HIS A 217 -7.66 -7.01 -11.95
CA HIS A 217 -6.70 -8.05 -12.37
C HIS A 217 -7.07 -8.66 -13.72
N ASN A 218 -8.22 -9.31 -13.83
CA ASN A 218 -8.72 -9.94 -15.07
C ASN A 218 -9.81 -9.10 -15.75
N GLY A 219 -10.43 -8.18 -15.00
CA GLY A 219 -11.37 -7.19 -15.51
C GLY A 219 -10.68 -5.92 -16.00
N ASP A 220 -11.44 -5.05 -16.65
CA ASP A 220 -10.95 -3.73 -16.98
C ASP A 220 -11.17 -2.75 -15.81
N LEU A 221 -10.46 -1.62 -15.84
CA LEU A 221 -10.59 -0.57 -14.83
C LEU A 221 -12.02 -0.02 -14.73
N ALA A 222 -12.80 -0.05 -15.80
CA ALA A 222 -14.18 0.40 -15.77
C ALA A 222 -15.07 -0.57 -14.97
N ALA A 223 -14.78 -1.88 -15.01
CA ALA A 223 -15.47 -2.86 -14.17
C ALA A 223 -15.13 -2.65 -12.69
N ALA A 224 -13.86 -2.43 -12.34
CA ALA A 224 -13.40 -2.13 -11.01
C ALA A 224 -14.05 -0.84 -10.45
N ASP A 225 -14.04 0.24 -11.23
CA ASP A 225 -14.65 1.52 -10.84
C ASP A 225 -16.16 1.42 -10.64
N ASN A 226 -16.85 0.67 -11.52
CA ASN A 226 -18.28 0.42 -11.37
C ASN A 226 -18.59 -0.45 -10.15
N TRP A 227 -17.72 -1.41 -9.82
CA TRP A 227 -17.84 -2.20 -8.60
C TRP A 227 -17.70 -1.30 -7.37
N LEU A 228 -16.67 -0.49 -7.29
CA LEU A 228 -16.49 0.50 -6.22
C LEU A 228 -17.72 1.39 -6.08
N LYS A 229 -18.22 1.93 -7.19
CA LYS A 229 -19.39 2.80 -7.21
C LYS A 229 -20.65 2.08 -6.71
N THR A 230 -20.88 0.86 -7.13
CA THR A 230 -22.14 0.15 -6.81
C THR A 230 -22.11 -0.54 -5.46
N LYS A 231 -20.94 -0.96 -4.99
CA LYS A 231 -20.77 -1.76 -3.77
C LYS A 231 -20.28 -0.96 -2.57
N ILE A 232 -19.47 0.08 -2.80
CA ILE A 232 -18.82 0.86 -1.73
C ILE A 232 -19.49 2.23 -1.53
N ASP A 233 -20.06 2.85 -2.58
CA ASP A 233 -20.75 4.13 -2.43
C ASP A 233 -21.91 4.11 -1.39
N PRO A 234 -22.70 3.01 -1.25
CA PRO A 234 -23.70 2.92 -0.19
C PRO A 234 -23.11 3.04 1.24
N LEU A 235 -21.88 2.55 1.47
CA LEU A 235 -21.18 2.75 2.73
C LEU A 235 -20.88 4.23 2.96
N ILE A 236 -20.31 4.91 1.96
CA ILE A 236 -19.92 6.33 2.04
C ILE A 236 -21.15 7.21 2.26
N GLY A 237 -22.31 6.86 1.69
CA GLY A 237 -23.59 7.53 1.92
C GLY A 237 -24.26 7.20 3.25
N GLY A 238 -23.78 6.17 3.98
CA GLY A 238 -24.42 5.66 5.19
C GLY A 238 -24.29 6.57 6.39
N SER A 239 -25.31 6.56 7.27
CA SER A 239 -25.34 7.38 8.49
C SER A 239 -24.25 7.03 9.47
N ASP A 240 -23.94 5.74 9.64
CA ASP A 240 -22.92 5.24 10.58
C ASP A 240 -21.52 5.67 10.14
N PHE A 241 -21.26 5.62 8.83
CA PHE A 241 -19.99 6.08 8.25
C PHE A 241 -19.79 7.59 8.43
N ASN A 242 -20.86 8.37 8.21
CA ASN A 242 -20.81 9.84 8.28
C ASN A 242 -21.03 10.41 9.68
N ALA A 243 -21.29 9.58 10.69
CA ALA A 243 -21.35 10.05 12.07
C ALA A 243 -20.02 10.71 12.50
N PRO A 244 -20.01 11.60 13.50
CA PRO A 244 -18.76 12.07 14.10
C PRO A 244 -17.85 10.89 14.50
N ASN A 245 -16.62 10.86 14.00
CA ASN A 245 -15.69 9.73 14.13
C ASN A 245 -16.29 8.39 13.64
N GLY A 246 -17.17 8.41 12.64
CA GLY A 246 -17.87 7.23 12.15
C GLY A 246 -16.98 6.28 11.39
N GLY A 247 -16.58 6.63 10.17
CA GLY A 247 -15.82 5.75 9.30
C GLY A 247 -14.53 6.34 8.74
N LEU A 248 -13.57 5.47 8.46
CA LEU A 248 -12.41 5.73 7.62
C LEU A 248 -12.35 4.62 6.56
N LEU A 249 -12.41 4.99 5.30
CA LEU A 249 -12.25 4.08 4.17
C LEU A 249 -10.94 4.36 3.47
N ILE A 250 -10.20 3.31 3.15
CA ILE A 250 -8.99 3.33 2.32
C ILE A 250 -9.27 2.47 1.10
N ILE A 251 -8.92 2.97 -0.09
CA ILE A 251 -8.94 2.22 -1.35
C ILE A 251 -7.52 2.28 -1.90
N THR A 252 -6.91 1.14 -2.12
CA THR A 252 -5.55 1.03 -2.65
C THR A 252 -5.42 -0.15 -3.60
N PHE A 253 -4.35 -0.17 -4.36
CA PHE A 253 -3.94 -1.31 -5.17
C PHE A 253 -2.82 -2.06 -4.45
N ASP A 254 -2.79 -3.37 -4.57
CA ASP A 254 -1.81 -4.23 -3.92
C ASP A 254 -0.41 -4.04 -4.49
N GLU A 255 -0.30 -3.98 -5.82
CA GLU A 255 0.92 -3.73 -6.57
C GLU A 255 0.65 -3.00 -7.89
N SER A 256 1.70 -2.50 -8.52
CA SER A 256 1.63 -1.92 -9.86
C SER A 256 1.59 -3.03 -10.93
N ALA A 257 1.38 -2.64 -12.17
CA ALA A 257 1.60 -3.56 -13.29
C ALA A 257 3.06 -4.03 -13.34
N THR A 258 3.27 -5.25 -13.86
CA THR A 258 4.60 -5.81 -14.04
C THR A 258 5.50 -4.88 -14.84
N GLY A 259 6.63 -4.47 -14.24
CA GLY A 259 7.62 -3.59 -14.87
C GLY A 259 7.91 -2.30 -14.10
N ASP A 260 7.05 -1.85 -13.19
CA ASP A 260 7.40 -0.83 -12.20
C ASP A 260 7.81 -1.50 -10.90
N GLU A 261 9.12 -1.50 -10.63
CA GLU A 261 9.72 -2.05 -9.41
C GLU A 261 10.11 -0.94 -8.42
N SER A 262 9.63 0.30 -8.62
CA SER A 262 9.94 1.39 -7.71
C SER A 262 9.49 1.06 -6.29
N GLN A 263 10.39 1.18 -5.32
CA GLN A 263 10.17 0.79 -3.92
C GLN A 263 9.83 -0.71 -3.71
N GLY A 264 10.03 -1.55 -4.72
CA GLY A 264 9.82 -3.00 -4.69
C GLY A 264 8.56 -3.50 -5.38
N GLY A 265 7.44 -2.80 -5.32
CA GLY A 265 6.16 -3.20 -5.93
C GLY A 265 5.49 -2.13 -6.79
N GLY A 266 6.24 -1.04 -7.08
CA GLY A 266 5.81 0.04 -7.94
C GLY A 266 4.88 1.07 -7.29
N SER A 267 4.61 2.15 -8.02
CA SER A 267 3.74 3.24 -7.57
C SER A 267 2.27 2.90 -7.82
N VAL A 268 1.46 2.93 -6.78
CA VAL A 268 0.04 2.57 -6.83
C VAL A 268 -0.87 3.66 -6.28
N ALA A 269 -2.15 3.65 -6.67
CA ALA A 269 -3.12 4.59 -6.16
C ALA A 269 -3.48 4.26 -4.70
N TRP A 270 -3.59 5.30 -3.87
CA TRP A 270 -4.06 5.22 -2.50
C TRP A 270 -4.97 6.42 -2.20
N VAL A 271 -6.23 6.14 -1.93
CA VAL A 271 -7.28 7.14 -1.68
C VAL A 271 -7.90 6.87 -0.32
N THR A 272 -8.13 7.92 0.48
CA THR A 272 -8.85 7.77 1.74
C THR A 272 -10.04 8.70 1.83
N VAL A 273 -11.13 8.19 2.40
CA VAL A 273 -12.45 8.80 2.48
C VAL A 273 -12.97 8.71 3.91
N GLY A 274 -13.59 9.75 4.41
CA GLY A 274 -14.22 9.76 5.73
C GLY A 274 -14.61 11.15 6.19
N PRO A 275 -15.45 11.25 7.24
CA PRO A 275 -15.85 12.55 7.80
C PRO A 275 -14.67 13.34 8.36
N ASN A 276 -13.64 12.65 8.87
CA ASN A 276 -12.44 13.26 9.44
C ASN A 276 -11.26 13.31 8.45
N VAL A 277 -11.46 12.99 7.17
CA VAL A 277 -10.43 13.08 6.13
C VAL A 277 -10.37 14.49 5.57
N LYS A 278 -9.18 15.02 5.38
CA LYS A 278 -8.96 16.31 4.72
C LYS A 278 -9.54 16.31 3.31
N ARG A 279 -10.28 17.36 2.97
CA ARG A 279 -10.89 17.50 1.64
C ARG A 279 -9.91 18.12 0.65
N GLY A 280 -9.85 17.55 -0.56
CA GLY A 280 -8.98 18.04 -1.64
C GLY A 280 -7.48 17.98 -1.29
N PHE A 281 -7.09 17.12 -0.37
CA PHE A 281 -5.71 17.03 0.10
C PHE A 281 -4.90 16.02 -0.72
N THR A 282 -3.66 16.37 -1.03
CA THR A 282 -2.71 15.45 -1.65
C THR A 282 -1.37 15.51 -0.94
N SER A 283 -0.72 14.35 -0.80
CA SER A 283 0.62 14.25 -0.27
C SER A 283 1.57 13.57 -1.26
N ALA A 284 2.80 14.07 -1.35
CA ALA A 284 3.88 13.44 -2.09
C ALA A 284 4.86 12.71 -1.16
N THR A 285 4.56 12.62 0.13
CA THR A 285 5.35 11.84 1.09
C THR A 285 5.38 10.38 0.64
N CYS A 286 6.56 9.75 0.75
CA CYS A 286 6.73 8.34 0.41
C CYS A 286 6.09 7.46 1.49
N PHE A 287 5.12 6.64 1.08
CA PHE A 287 4.42 5.67 1.93
C PHE A 287 4.39 4.30 1.24
N GLN A 288 4.21 3.26 2.04
CA GLN A 288 4.01 1.89 1.58
C GLN A 288 2.94 1.18 2.44
N HIS A 289 2.62 -0.07 2.13
CA HIS A 289 1.56 -0.84 2.79
C HIS A 289 1.69 -0.92 4.32
N GLN A 290 2.91 -0.99 4.87
CA GLN A 290 3.10 -0.94 6.33
C GLN A 290 2.66 0.40 6.95
N SER A 291 2.71 1.50 6.19
CA SER A 291 2.17 2.80 6.64
C SER A 291 0.65 2.76 6.69
N THR A 292 0.00 2.10 5.74
CA THR A 292 -1.44 1.86 5.75
C THR A 292 -1.86 0.98 6.92
N LEU A 293 -1.13 -0.12 7.18
CA LEU A 293 -1.39 -0.98 8.34
C LEU A 293 -1.28 -0.22 9.65
N ARG A 294 -0.28 0.67 9.78
CA ARG A 294 -0.15 1.57 10.92
C ARG A 294 -1.35 2.50 11.05
N LEU A 295 -1.73 3.21 9.97
CA LEU A 295 -2.87 4.14 9.99
C LEU A 295 -4.17 3.43 10.38
N MET A 296 -4.45 2.25 9.81
CA MET A 296 -5.64 1.47 10.15
C MET A 296 -5.66 1.09 11.63
N SER A 297 -4.53 0.65 12.16
CA SER A 297 -4.39 0.26 13.56
C SER A 297 -4.60 1.46 14.50
N GLU A 298 -3.97 2.60 14.22
CA GLU A 298 -4.16 3.85 14.97
C GLU A 298 -5.61 4.34 14.89
N ALA A 299 -6.24 4.21 13.71
CA ALA A 299 -7.61 4.65 13.48
C ALA A 299 -8.64 3.86 14.29
N ILE A 300 -8.37 2.59 14.58
CA ILE A 300 -9.23 1.76 15.47
C ILE A 300 -8.89 1.95 16.95
N GLY A 301 -7.81 2.65 17.26
CA GLY A 301 -7.34 2.88 18.62
C GLY A 301 -6.43 1.77 19.17
N LEU A 302 -5.79 0.98 18.31
CA LEU A 302 -4.72 0.07 18.74
C LEU A 302 -3.49 0.87 19.13
N THR A 303 -2.76 0.38 20.12
CA THR A 303 -1.54 1.01 20.67
C THR A 303 -0.26 0.23 20.36
N SER A 304 -0.41 -0.94 19.75
CA SER A 304 0.69 -1.78 19.26
C SER A 304 0.41 -2.21 17.83
N PHE A 305 1.44 -2.39 17.03
CA PHE A 305 1.33 -2.63 15.60
C PHE A 305 2.26 -3.76 15.17
N PRO A 306 1.86 -4.60 14.21
CA PRO A 306 2.69 -5.69 13.74
C PRO A 306 3.97 -5.19 13.05
N ALA A 307 5.10 -5.79 13.37
CA ALA A 307 6.40 -5.65 12.70
C ALA A 307 6.72 -4.24 12.17
N ALA A 308 6.91 -4.09 10.85
CA ALA A 308 7.31 -2.81 10.23
C ALA A 308 6.26 -1.70 10.39
N ALA A 309 4.99 -2.02 10.66
CA ALA A 309 3.98 -1.01 10.92
C ALA A 309 4.30 -0.15 12.16
N ALA A 310 5.02 -0.72 13.14
CA ALA A 310 5.41 -0.01 14.35
C ALA A 310 6.34 1.20 14.10
N THR A 311 7.12 1.14 13.02
CA THR A 311 8.10 2.18 12.66
C THR A 311 7.82 2.81 11.30
N ALA A 312 6.73 2.43 10.63
CA ALA A 312 6.36 2.95 9.32
C ALA A 312 6.12 4.48 9.35
N PRO A 313 6.31 5.17 8.23
CA PRO A 313 5.88 6.57 8.09
C PRO A 313 4.42 6.77 8.49
N ASP A 314 4.17 7.84 9.23
CA ASP A 314 2.86 8.17 9.78
C ASP A 314 1.98 8.84 8.72
N MET A 315 0.80 8.29 8.47
CA MET A 315 -0.16 8.80 7.49
C MET A 315 -1.26 9.69 8.13
N ARG A 316 -1.13 10.12 9.38
CA ARG A 316 -2.13 11.01 10.03
C ARG A 316 -2.24 12.38 9.38
N GLU A 317 -1.29 12.74 8.51
CA GLU A 317 -1.38 13.97 7.72
C GLU A 317 -2.65 14.05 6.83
N PHE A 318 -3.25 12.90 6.50
CA PHE A 318 -4.51 12.83 5.74
C PHE A 318 -5.74 13.11 6.61
N ILE A 319 -5.62 13.08 7.92
CA ILE A 319 -6.71 13.23 8.86
C ILE A 319 -6.81 14.71 9.29
N SER A 320 -8.02 15.25 9.28
CA SER A 320 -8.29 16.58 9.81
C SER A 320 -8.35 16.54 11.33
N GLY A 321 -7.57 17.40 12.00
CA GLY A 321 -7.81 17.73 13.41
C GLY A 321 -9.02 18.69 13.49
N ASN A 322 -9.93 18.41 14.41
CA ASN A 322 -10.93 19.39 14.81
C ASN A 322 -10.33 20.39 15.78
#